data_fe70e9ac7441a2de71c5e11112d8b529
#
_entry.id   fe70e9ac7441a2de71c5e11112d8b529
#
_cell.length_a   1.000
_cell.length_b   1.000
_cell.length_c   1.000
_cell.angle_alpha   90.00
_cell.angle_beta   90.00
_cell.angle_gamma   90.00
#
_symmetry.space_group_name_H-M   'P 1'
#
loop_
_entity.id
_entity.type
_entity.pdbx_description
1 polymer ?
#
loop_
_entity_poly.entity_id
_entity_poly.type
_entity_poly.pdbx_seq_one_letter_code
_entity_poly.pdbx_strand_id
1 'polypeptide(L)'
;MRSFNLSVVAVAALPLLGLACSDDDGDKPGPSTGGWSATGGSSGASGGNGGATGGNGGSGGATGGNGGDAGSAGEGGGTACDIYDPDLPRETVPQPLGGDFSLTRDKAWFLDGVTYVAAGETLTIEPCTRIEGRVDSSNWGALVVSRGGRILAEGTADEPIVFTSELPPGSRAMGDWGGVVLLGRASNFSGDDVLIEGLPDQPVNQYGGDDDEDDSGVLKFVRIEFTGIEISPGNEINGLTLGSVGSGTVIENVMVTNTTDDGIEMFGGTVDLMNVIGNNVGDDIFDADQGWRGSLVNAFARQGTTPQTGPVSEDPNGFEMDSHLGGNTPVTDVTATNVTLCGDNEAGSFVGYGMVLRENLTGTFSNIVVAGFDAAVDVRDDFGTVDMPNVTIASSLFDEAAPIAIDSMDNDMGFDEEAWFAEGDGNTHGELPFTIEQCLAADGPSAEVLGSGVGAFADGDDWIQGAWVSWATE
;
A
#
# COMPACT_ATOMS: atom_id res chain seq x y z
N MET A 1 27.36 49.13 -53.95
CA MET A 1 25.98 48.68 -53.95
C MET A 1 25.99 47.19 -54.13
N ARG A 2 25.86 46.43 -53.03
CA ARG A 2 25.64 44.98 -53.06
C ARG A 2 24.40 44.71 -52.23
N SER A 3 23.41 44.19 -52.89
CA SER A 3 22.11 43.78 -52.32
C SER A 3 22.30 42.51 -51.50
N PHE A 4 21.88 42.52 -50.24
CA PHE A 4 21.73 41.35 -49.43
C PHE A 4 20.29 40.82 -49.56
N ASN A 5 20.13 39.62 -50.08
CA ASN A 5 18.88 38.84 -50.03
C ASN A 5 18.74 38.20 -48.67
N LEU A 6 17.66 38.56 -47.99
CA LEU A 6 17.24 37.90 -46.75
C LEU A 6 16.27 36.74 -47.13
N SER A 7 16.72 35.50 -47.00
CA SER A 7 15.85 34.35 -47.12
C SER A 7 15.12 34.15 -45.79
N VAL A 8 13.82 34.32 -45.80
CA VAL A 8 12.94 33.97 -44.69
C VAL A 8 12.72 32.45 -44.72
N VAL A 9 13.25 31.75 -43.72
CA VAL A 9 12.90 30.35 -43.49
C VAL A 9 11.59 30.32 -42.71
N ALA A 10 10.53 29.86 -43.36
CA ALA A 10 9.26 29.57 -42.69
C ALA A 10 9.42 28.28 -41.91
N VAL A 11 9.38 28.39 -40.57
CA VAL A 11 9.22 27.25 -39.67
C VAL A 11 7.73 26.87 -39.70
N ALA A 12 7.43 25.76 -40.32
CA ALA A 12 6.09 25.15 -40.23
C ALA A 12 5.93 24.60 -38.81
N ALA A 13 5.03 25.16 -38.03
CA ALA A 13 4.54 24.58 -36.81
C ALA A 13 3.68 23.35 -37.18
N LEU A 14 4.13 22.18 -36.83
CA LEU A 14 3.28 20.98 -36.74
C LEU A 14 2.37 21.18 -35.52
N PRO A 15 1.08 20.86 -35.62
CA PRO A 15 0.25 20.73 -34.44
C PRO A 15 0.76 19.50 -33.65
N LEU A 16 1.13 19.69 -32.40
CA LEU A 16 1.17 18.61 -31.43
C LEU A 16 -0.28 18.10 -31.35
N LEU A 17 -0.49 16.90 -31.87
CA LEU A 17 -1.59 16.08 -31.40
C LEU A 17 -1.21 15.72 -29.96
N GLY A 18 -1.99 16.19 -29.03
CA GLY A 18 -2.00 15.65 -27.68
C GLY A 18 -2.36 14.17 -27.81
N LEU A 19 -1.40 13.31 -27.53
CA LEU A 19 -1.74 11.98 -27.07
C LEU A 19 -2.21 12.21 -25.63
N ALA A 20 -3.50 12.03 -25.43
CA ALA A 20 -4.02 11.68 -24.13
C ALA A 20 -3.30 10.38 -23.78
N CYS A 21 -2.53 10.37 -22.72
CA CYS A 21 -2.18 9.12 -22.03
C CYS A 21 -3.52 8.62 -21.49
N SER A 22 -4.05 7.58 -22.09
CA SER A 22 -5.07 6.76 -21.47
C SER A 22 -4.34 5.96 -20.40
N ASP A 23 -4.91 5.95 -19.22
CA ASP A 23 -4.59 4.99 -18.18
C ASP A 23 -4.38 3.64 -18.84
N ASP A 24 -3.15 3.13 -18.75
CA ASP A 24 -2.81 1.84 -19.31
C ASP A 24 -3.06 0.79 -18.24
N ASP A 25 -4.34 0.61 -17.93
CA ASP A 25 -4.80 -0.55 -17.19
C ASP A 25 -4.32 -1.77 -17.94
N GLY A 26 -3.50 -2.56 -17.29
CA GLY A 26 -2.74 -3.68 -17.85
C GLY A 26 -3.44 -4.69 -18.74
N ASP A 27 -3.99 -4.25 -19.85
CA ASP A 27 -4.48 -5.13 -20.91
C ASP A 27 -3.32 -5.59 -21.80
N LYS A 28 -2.42 -6.39 -21.23
CA LYS A 28 -1.46 -7.16 -22.04
C LYS A 28 -2.16 -8.41 -22.54
N PRO A 29 -2.21 -8.63 -23.88
CA PRO A 29 -2.84 -9.82 -24.44
C PRO A 29 -2.12 -11.07 -23.94
N GLY A 30 -2.79 -11.87 -23.12
CA GLY A 30 -2.36 -13.21 -22.78
C GLY A 30 -2.28 -14.10 -24.02
N PRO A 31 -1.38 -15.08 -24.06
CA PRO A 31 -1.25 -15.97 -25.20
C PRO A 31 -2.49 -16.86 -25.33
N SER A 32 -3.17 -16.72 -26.46
CA SER A 32 -4.26 -17.59 -26.88
C SER A 32 -3.77 -19.02 -27.04
N THR A 33 -4.26 -19.99 -26.29
CA THR A 33 -4.26 -21.37 -26.69
C THR A 33 -5.40 -22.18 -26.08
N GLY A 34 -6.23 -22.72 -26.96
CA GLY A 34 -6.64 -24.10 -27.03
C GLY A 34 -7.30 -24.76 -25.82
N GLY A 35 -8.62 -24.96 -25.93
CA GLY A 35 -9.43 -25.71 -24.99
C GLY A 35 -9.05 -27.19 -24.89
N TRP A 36 -9.31 -27.74 -23.70
CA TRP A 36 -9.60 -29.16 -23.48
C TRP A 36 -10.72 -29.30 -22.46
N SER A 37 -11.74 -29.99 -22.90
CA SER A 37 -12.84 -30.45 -22.05
C SER A 37 -12.39 -31.62 -21.19
N ALA A 38 -12.78 -31.63 -19.93
CA ALA A 38 -12.83 -32.87 -19.15
C ALA A 38 -13.99 -32.88 -18.15
N THR A 39 -14.74 -33.92 -18.26
CA THR A 39 -15.96 -34.30 -17.56
C THR A 39 -15.73 -34.77 -16.12
N GLY A 40 -16.56 -34.31 -15.22
CA GLY A 40 -17.35 -35.11 -14.27
C GLY A 40 -16.69 -35.90 -13.15
N GLY A 41 -17.17 -35.69 -11.94
CA GLY A 41 -17.02 -36.66 -10.86
C GLY A 41 -17.47 -36.14 -9.50
N SER A 42 -18.74 -36.36 -9.16
CA SER A 42 -19.35 -36.11 -7.86
C SER A 42 -19.09 -37.21 -6.85
N SER A 43 -18.94 -36.91 -5.60
CA SER A 43 -19.37 -37.65 -4.38
C SER A 43 -18.67 -37.01 -3.17
N GLY A 44 -19.26 -36.57 -2.12
CA GLY A 44 -20.37 -37.14 -1.37
C GLY A 44 -19.98 -37.35 0.09
N ALA A 45 -20.51 -36.50 0.97
CA ALA A 45 -20.98 -36.74 2.35
C ALA A 45 -20.02 -37.19 3.47
N SER A 46 -20.06 -36.61 4.55
CA SER A 46 -20.75 -36.67 5.84
C SER A 46 -19.74 -36.50 6.97
N GLY A 47 -19.83 -35.61 7.92
CA GLY A 47 -20.77 -35.63 9.03
C GLY A 47 -20.11 -36.16 10.30
N GLY A 48 -19.90 -35.32 11.32
CA GLY A 48 -19.46 -35.80 12.64
C GLY A 48 -19.49 -34.70 13.69
N ASN A 49 -20.52 -34.76 14.49
CA ASN A 49 -20.89 -33.88 15.58
C ASN A 49 -20.29 -34.36 16.91
N GLY A 50 -19.97 -33.51 17.84
CA GLY A 50 -19.70 -33.81 19.25
C GLY A 50 -18.77 -32.77 19.85
N GLY A 51 -19.15 -31.92 20.77
CA GLY A 51 -19.91 -32.16 21.96
C GLY A 51 -19.13 -31.66 23.16
N ALA A 52 -19.61 -30.59 23.75
CA ALA A 52 -19.25 -29.80 24.91
C ALA A 52 -18.82 -30.55 26.20
N THR A 53 -18.15 -29.80 27.07
CA THR A 53 -18.37 -29.49 28.49
C THR A 53 -17.10 -28.91 29.06
N GLY A 54 -17.03 -27.73 29.67
CA GLY A 54 -17.63 -27.28 30.90
C GLY A 54 -16.74 -27.56 32.11
N GLY A 55 -16.13 -26.53 32.71
CA GLY A 55 -15.43 -26.72 34.00
C GLY A 55 -14.96 -25.37 34.60
N ASN A 56 -15.63 -25.05 35.66
CA ASN A 56 -15.62 -23.79 36.41
C ASN A 56 -14.54 -23.76 37.52
N GLY A 57 -14.02 -22.59 37.87
CA GLY A 57 -13.82 -22.18 39.25
C GLY A 57 -12.42 -22.22 39.86
N GLY A 58 -12.00 -21.12 40.43
CA GLY A 58 -11.01 -21.10 41.48
C GLY A 58 -10.34 -19.73 41.70
N SER A 59 -11.01 -18.88 42.47
CA SER A 59 -10.42 -17.68 43.07
C SER A 59 -9.58 -17.99 44.33
N GLY A 60 -8.51 -17.23 44.57
CA GLY A 60 -7.75 -17.20 45.82
C GLY A 60 -6.52 -16.32 45.61
N GLY A 61 -6.43 -15.14 46.13
CA GLY A 61 -6.30 -14.70 47.49
C GLY A 61 -4.86 -14.35 47.80
N ALA A 62 -4.59 -13.03 47.86
CA ALA A 62 -3.33 -12.37 48.16
C ALA A 62 -2.72 -12.74 49.53
N THR A 63 -1.37 -12.69 49.66
CA THR A 63 -0.71 -11.99 50.77
C THR A 63 0.76 -11.68 50.42
N GLY A 64 1.19 -10.50 50.80
CA GLY A 64 2.49 -9.89 50.55
C GLY A 64 3.65 -10.53 51.27
N GLY A 65 4.82 -10.31 50.74
CA GLY A 65 6.11 -10.62 51.35
C GLY A 65 7.18 -9.64 50.85
N ASN A 66 7.80 -9.01 51.79
CA ASN A 66 8.74 -7.91 51.68
C ASN A 66 10.16 -8.33 51.28
N GLY A 67 10.83 -7.52 50.45
CA GLY A 67 12.26 -7.24 50.55
C GLY A 67 13.26 -8.34 50.15
N GLY A 68 13.85 -8.19 48.99
CA GLY A 68 15.12 -8.76 48.62
C GLY A 68 15.80 -7.87 47.61
N ASP A 69 16.99 -7.37 47.93
CA ASP A 69 17.87 -6.61 47.06
C ASP A 69 18.01 -7.26 45.70
N ALA A 70 17.50 -6.62 44.66
CA ALA A 70 17.83 -6.96 43.30
C ALA A 70 19.25 -6.47 43.01
N GLY A 71 20.14 -7.42 42.84
CA GLY A 71 21.43 -7.15 42.26
C GLY A 71 21.31 -6.39 40.97
N SER A 72 22.07 -5.31 40.87
CA SER A 72 22.33 -4.55 39.65
C SER A 72 22.66 -5.51 38.54
N ALA A 73 21.67 -5.78 37.67
CA ALA A 73 21.92 -6.31 36.31
C ALA A 73 22.65 -5.18 35.58
N GLY A 74 23.85 -5.47 35.10
CA GLY A 74 24.62 -4.53 34.31
C GLY A 74 23.77 -3.96 33.20
N GLU A 75 23.68 -2.64 33.19
CA GLU A 75 23.24 -1.88 32.04
C GLU A 75 24.19 -2.26 30.88
N GLY A 76 23.78 -3.17 30.01
CA GLY A 76 24.29 -3.24 28.67
C GLY A 76 23.89 -1.91 28.05
N GLY A 77 24.85 -1.00 27.92
CA GLY A 77 24.66 0.29 27.24
C GLY A 77 24.38 0.01 25.76
N GLY A 78 23.14 -0.34 25.43
CA GLY A 78 22.60 -0.19 24.08
C GLY A 78 22.52 1.31 23.86
N THR A 79 23.22 1.81 22.84
CA THR A 79 22.99 3.15 22.33
C THR A 79 21.52 3.27 21.99
N ALA A 80 20.86 4.35 22.44
CA ALA A 80 19.49 4.65 22.04
C ALA A 80 19.38 4.56 20.52
N CYS A 81 18.23 4.09 20.02
CA CYS A 81 18.00 4.02 18.59
C CYS A 81 18.07 5.43 17.98
N ASP A 82 19.13 5.69 17.22
CA ASP A 82 19.23 6.85 16.33
C ASP A 82 19.28 6.36 14.89
N ILE A 83 18.11 6.21 14.29
CA ILE A 83 17.96 5.64 12.95
C ILE A 83 18.66 6.49 11.87
N TYR A 84 18.90 7.77 12.15
CA TYR A 84 19.54 8.70 11.23
C TYR A 84 20.96 9.11 11.65
N ASP A 85 21.57 8.36 12.57
CA ASP A 85 22.97 8.60 12.95
C ASP A 85 23.84 8.69 11.68
N PRO A 86 24.44 9.85 11.37
CA PRO A 86 25.25 10.04 10.16
C PRO A 86 26.62 9.32 10.25
N ASP A 87 27.04 8.91 11.43
CA ASP A 87 28.31 8.25 11.67
C ASP A 87 28.23 6.71 11.58
N LEU A 88 27.04 6.14 11.34
CA LEU A 88 26.89 4.70 11.10
C LEU A 88 27.71 4.26 9.89
N PRO A 89 28.56 3.22 10.03
CA PRO A 89 29.28 2.68 8.90
C PRO A 89 28.32 2.12 7.87
N ARG A 90 28.52 2.45 6.59
CA ARG A 90 27.70 1.95 5.48
C ARG A 90 28.27 0.66 4.93
N GLU A 91 27.42 -0.35 4.75
CA GLU A 91 27.79 -1.62 4.12
C GLU A 91 26.75 -2.01 3.05
N THR A 92 27.24 -2.51 1.91
CA THR A 92 26.36 -2.95 0.82
C THR A 92 25.81 -4.33 1.13
N VAL A 93 24.48 -4.51 0.95
CA VAL A 93 23.85 -5.83 1.00
C VAL A 93 24.41 -6.70 -0.12
N PRO A 94 24.95 -7.91 0.17
CA PRO A 94 25.54 -8.74 -0.85
C PRO A 94 24.54 -9.21 -1.90
N GLN A 95 24.98 -9.28 -3.15
CA GLN A 95 24.21 -9.78 -4.29
C GLN A 95 24.98 -10.87 -5.02
N PRO A 96 24.51 -12.12 -5.07
CA PRO A 96 23.36 -12.68 -4.33
C PRO A 96 23.59 -12.74 -2.82
N LEU A 97 22.53 -12.91 -2.01
CA LEU A 97 22.66 -13.08 -0.56
C LEU A 97 23.48 -14.33 -0.21
N GLY A 98 23.30 -15.40 -0.97
CA GLY A 98 24.04 -16.65 -0.83
C GLY A 98 23.62 -17.52 0.35
N GLY A 99 22.36 -17.39 0.77
CA GLY A 99 21.71 -18.06 1.89
C GLY A 99 21.06 -17.06 2.84
N ASP A 100 20.69 -17.51 4.03
CA ASP A 100 20.11 -16.65 5.05
C ASP A 100 21.08 -15.55 5.44
N PHE A 101 20.58 -14.31 5.53
CA PHE A 101 21.39 -13.12 5.79
C PHE A 101 20.73 -12.22 6.84
N SER A 102 21.54 -11.52 7.63
CA SER A 102 21.02 -10.62 8.65
C SER A 102 21.58 -9.20 8.49
N LEU A 103 20.68 -8.21 8.49
CA LEU A 103 21.02 -6.80 8.58
C LEU A 103 20.99 -6.38 10.04
N THR A 104 22.13 -5.94 10.54
CA THR A 104 22.32 -5.54 11.94
C THR A 104 22.23 -4.03 12.11
N ARG A 105 21.77 -3.58 13.28
CA ARG A 105 21.54 -2.17 13.60
C ARG A 105 22.80 -1.30 13.75
N ASP A 106 23.98 -1.90 13.76
CA ASP A 106 25.27 -1.20 13.93
C ASP A 106 25.80 -0.57 12.64
N LYS A 107 25.03 -0.63 11.56
CA LYS A 107 25.36 -0.07 10.24
C LYS A 107 24.13 0.44 9.50
N ALA A 108 24.37 1.34 8.55
CA ALA A 108 23.44 1.62 7.46
C ALA A 108 23.68 0.63 6.32
N TRP A 109 22.65 -0.10 5.91
CA TRP A 109 22.73 -1.08 4.84
C TRP A 109 22.32 -0.47 3.50
N PHE A 110 23.06 -0.78 2.44
CA PHE A 110 22.89 -0.16 1.14
C PHE A 110 22.44 -1.17 0.08
N LEU A 111 21.34 -0.86 -0.60
CA LEU A 111 20.83 -1.59 -1.75
C LEU A 111 21.44 -0.99 -3.02
N ASP A 112 22.52 -1.59 -3.51
CA ASP A 112 23.24 -1.15 -4.71
C ASP A 112 22.62 -1.78 -5.98
N GLY A 113 21.45 -1.29 -6.38
CA GLY A 113 20.58 -1.89 -7.39
C GLY A 113 19.52 -2.79 -6.78
N VAL A 114 18.77 -3.50 -7.64
CA VAL A 114 17.71 -4.41 -7.19
C VAL A 114 18.31 -5.58 -6.41
N THR A 115 17.91 -5.71 -5.17
CA THR A 115 18.39 -6.70 -4.20
C THR A 115 17.37 -7.80 -4.04
N TYR A 116 17.75 -9.05 -4.29
CA TYR A 116 16.83 -10.19 -4.25
C TYR A 116 17.04 -11.06 -3.01
N VAL A 117 15.94 -11.40 -2.33
CA VAL A 117 15.86 -12.53 -1.41
C VAL A 117 15.30 -13.71 -2.19
N ALA A 118 16.15 -14.61 -2.62
CA ALA A 118 15.76 -15.69 -3.53
C ALA A 118 14.97 -16.81 -2.80
N ALA A 119 14.34 -17.69 -3.56
CA ALA A 119 13.62 -18.84 -3.02
C ALA A 119 14.48 -19.67 -2.08
N GLY A 120 14.01 -19.88 -0.87
CA GLY A 120 14.69 -20.63 0.20
C GLY A 120 15.72 -19.82 0.99
N GLU A 121 15.86 -18.53 0.72
CA GLU A 121 16.66 -17.59 1.53
C GLU A 121 15.76 -16.81 2.49
N THR A 122 16.31 -16.41 3.63
CA THR A 122 15.65 -15.55 4.61
C THR A 122 16.50 -14.31 4.87
N LEU A 123 15.93 -13.13 4.69
CA LEU A 123 16.52 -11.88 5.11
C LEU A 123 15.94 -11.47 6.47
N THR A 124 16.77 -11.45 7.50
CA THR A 124 16.39 -11.01 8.85
C THR A 124 16.91 -9.60 9.10
N ILE A 125 16.08 -8.69 9.59
CA ILE A 125 16.44 -7.31 9.86
C ILE A 125 16.20 -7.01 11.34
N GLU A 126 17.24 -6.57 12.04
CA GLU A 126 17.15 -6.20 13.45
C GLU A 126 16.33 -4.91 13.64
N PRO A 127 15.61 -4.74 14.77
CA PRO A 127 15.02 -3.43 15.13
C PRO A 127 16.06 -2.30 15.10
N CYS A 128 15.64 -1.09 14.78
CA CYS A 128 16.50 0.09 14.63
C CYS A 128 17.54 -0.02 13.49
N THR A 129 17.23 -0.73 12.44
CA THR A 129 18.11 -0.85 11.27
C THR A 129 17.65 0.10 10.17
N ARG A 130 18.62 0.83 9.58
CA ARG A 130 18.43 1.68 8.40
C ARG A 130 18.88 0.97 7.13
N ILE A 131 18.03 0.93 6.12
CA ILE A 131 18.32 0.39 4.80
C ILE A 131 18.16 1.53 3.78
N GLU A 132 19.19 1.77 2.97
CA GLU A 132 19.24 2.88 2.02
C GLU A 132 19.20 2.37 0.58
N GLY A 133 18.21 2.80 -0.20
CA GLY A 133 18.10 2.51 -1.63
C GLY A 133 18.97 3.47 -2.46
N ARG A 134 19.66 2.94 -3.48
CA ARG A 134 20.46 3.73 -4.42
C ARG A 134 19.56 4.67 -5.23
N VAL A 135 20.01 5.92 -5.36
CA VAL A 135 19.41 6.96 -6.21
C VAL A 135 20.21 7.06 -7.52
N ASP A 136 19.84 6.26 -8.51
CA ASP A 136 20.48 6.26 -9.83
C ASP A 136 19.50 5.66 -10.85
N SER A 137 19.02 6.45 -11.79
CA SER A 137 18.03 6.02 -12.81
C SER A 137 18.48 4.83 -13.67
N SER A 138 19.76 4.51 -13.69
CA SER A 138 20.30 3.37 -14.45
C SER A 138 20.58 2.13 -13.59
N ASN A 139 20.62 2.28 -12.27
CA ASN A 139 20.86 1.20 -11.30
C ASN A 139 20.22 1.53 -9.95
N TRP A 140 18.91 1.81 -9.96
CA TRP A 140 18.16 2.18 -8.79
C TRP A 140 18.03 1.03 -7.77
N GLY A 141 18.01 1.39 -6.49
CA GLY A 141 17.89 0.42 -5.41
C GLY A 141 16.44 -0.05 -5.24
N ALA A 142 16.22 -1.34 -5.01
CA ALA A 142 14.97 -1.90 -4.51
C ALA A 142 15.24 -3.19 -3.73
N LEU A 143 14.30 -3.60 -2.88
CA LEU A 143 14.33 -4.91 -2.24
C LEU A 143 13.19 -5.77 -2.79
N VAL A 144 13.53 -6.93 -3.35
CA VAL A 144 12.55 -7.87 -3.90
C VAL A 144 12.67 -9.21 -3.15
N VAL A 145 11.62 -9.59 -2.47
CA VAL A 145 11.46 -10.93 -1.91
C VAL A 145 10.76 -11.79 -2.95
N SER A 146 11.52 -12.60 -3.67
CA SER A 146 10.99 -13.48 -4.73
C SER A 146 10.16 -14.62 -4.16
N ARG A 147 9.31 -15.23 -4.98
CA ARG A 147 8.48 -16.38 -4.56
C ARG A 147 9.30 -17.44 -3.79
N GLY A 148 8.91 -17.68 -2.53
CA GLY A 148 9.57 -18.62 -1.65
C GLY A 148 10.84 -18.14 -0.97
N GLY A 149 11.23 -16.87 -1.18
CA GLY A 149 12.09 -16.11 -0.27
C GLY A 149 11.27 -15.61 0.92
N ARG A 150 11.94 -15.17 1.98
CA ARG A 150 11.28 -14.63 3.18
C ARG A 150 12.00 -13.41 3.73
N ILE A 151 11.25 -12.46 4.26
CA ILE A 151 11.76 -11.35 5.03
C ILE A 151 11.25 -11.43 6.48
N LEU A 152 12.13 -11.19 7.44
CA LEU A 152 11.77 -11.06 8.85
C LEU A 152 12.23 -9.67 9.32
N ALA A 153 11.35 -8.70 9.16
CA ALA A 153 11.58 -7.30 9.53
C ALA A 153 10.64 -6.94 10.68
N GLU A 154 11.02 -7.35 11.90
CA GLU A 154 10.25 -7.15 13.12
C GLU A 154 10.86 -6.05 13.97
N GLY A 155 10.51 -4.78 13.67
CA GLY A 155 10.83 -3.64 14.52
C GLY A 155 9.97 -3.57 15.77
N THR A 156 10.04 -2.44 16.46
CA THR A 156 9.14 -2.08 17.57
C THR A 156 8.66 -0.65 17.41
N ALA A 157 7.66 -0.23 18.16
CA ALA A 157 7.17 1.14 18.10
C ALA A 157 8.27 2.19 18.34
N ASP A 158 9.23 1.91 19.21
CA ASP A 158 10.34 2.82 19.56
C ASP A 158 11.64 2.53 18.78
N GLU A 159 11.76 1.35 18.18
CA GLU A 159 12.92 0.91 17.39
C GLU A 159 12.45 0.38 16.03
N PRO A 160 11.95 1.26 15.13
CA PRO A 160 11.46 0.84 13.81
C PRO A 160 12.61 0.38 12.91
N ILE A 161 12.23 -0.34 11.86
CA ILE A 161 13.09 -0.61 10.72
C ILE A 161 12.74 0.42 9.65
N VAL A 162 13.74 1.06 9.04
CA VAL A 162 13.51 2.13 8.07
C VAL A 162 14.22 1.85 6.74
N PHE A 163 13.42 1.73 5.70
CA PHE A 163 13.88 1.74 4.31
C PHE A 163 13.75 3.16 3.77
N THR A 164 14.81 3.75 3.23
CA THR A 164 14.82 5.15 2.85
C THR A 164 15.79 5.42 1.69
N SER A 165 15.81 6.65 1.17
CA SER A 165 16.77 7.12 0.19
C SER A 165 18.21 7.16 0.74
N GLU A 166 19.21 6.87 -0.12
CA GLU A 166 20.64 7.04 0.21
C GLU A 166 21.06 8.50 0.43
N LEU A 167 20.23 9.45 0.00
CA LEU A 167 20.53 10.86 0.14
C LEU A 167 20.40 11.31 1.61
N PRO A 168 21.16 12.33 2.01
CA PRO A 168 21.05 12.86 3.36
C PRO A 168 19.69 13.55 3.58
N PRO A 169 19.20 13.63 4.83
CA PRO A 169 18.01 14.43 5.16
C PRO A 169 18.07 15.84 4.57
N GLY A 170 16.93 16.34 4.08
CA GLY A 170 16.83 17.61 3.37
C GLY A 170 17.26 17.59 1.90
N SER A 171 17.67 16.42 1.38
CA SER A 171 17.97 16.21 -0.05
C SER A 171 17.21 15.04 -0.65
N ARG A 172 16.40 14.36 0.13
CA ARG A 172 15.56 13.24 -0.28
C ARG A 172 14.34 13.74 -1.01
N ALA A 173 13.88 12.97 -1.99
CA ALA A 173 12.67 13.26 -2.77
C ALA A 173 11.89 11.98 -3.06
N MET A 174 10.61 12.13 -3.33
CA MET A 174 9.78 11.07 -3.90
C MET A 174 10.43 10.55 -5.18
N GLY A 175 10.38 9.24 -5.43
CA GLY A 175 11.00 8.62 -6.59
C GLY A 175 12.53 8.43 -6.51
N ASP A 176 13.15 8.63 -5.37
CA ASP A 176 14.60 8.47 -5.21
C ASP A 176 15.04 7.01 -5.46
N TRP A 177 14.23 6.03 -5.06
CA TRP A 177 14.53 4.61 -5.20
C TRP A 177 13.25 3.79 -5.41
N GLY A 178 13.38 2.48 -5.72
CA GLY A 178 12.25 1.65 -6.09
C GLY A 178 11.23 1.47 -4.97
N GLY A 179 11.59 0.74 -3.93
CA GLY A 179 10.66 0.35 -2.87
C GLY A 179 10.89 -1.08 -2.41
N VAL A 180 9.88 -1.65 -1.74
CA VAL A 180 9.90 -3.03 -1.24
C VAL A 180 8.83 -3.84 -1.95
N VAL A 181 9.24 -4.97 -2.54
CA VAL A 181 8.36 -5.86 -3.31
C VAL A 181 8.37 -7.26 -2.69
N LEU A 182 7.20 -7.78 -2.35
CA LEU A 182 7.00 -9.17 -1.90
C LEU A 182 6.23 -9.94 -2.97
N LEU A 183 6.80 -11.06 -3.45
CA LEU A 183 6.21 -11.91 -4.48
C LEU A 183 5.86 -13.27 -3.88
N GLY A 184 4.59 -13.55 -3.72
CA GLY A 184 4.04 -14.75 -3.12
C GLY A 184 3.51 -15.76 -4.13
N ARG A 185 2.88 -16.82 -3.59
CA ARG A 185 2.32 -17.95 -4.34
C ARG A 185 0.81 -18.08 -4.19
N ALA A 186 0.14 -17.11 -3.59
CA ALA A 186 -1.30 -17.14 -3.50
C ALA A 186 -1.95 -16.99 -4.88
N SER A 187 -3.23 -17.30 -4.97
CA SER A 187 -3.96 -17.21 -6.22
C SER A 187 -4.30 -15.77 -6.58
N ASN A 188 -4.31 -15.49 -7.88
CA ASN A 188 -4.80 -14.27 -8.51
C ASN A 188 -5.56 -14.65 -9.80
N PHE A 189 -6.25 -13.71 -10.45
CA PHE A 189 -6.98 -14.02 -11.68
C PHE A 189 -6.10 -14.01 -12.95
N SER A 190 -4.88 -13.48 -12.87
CA SER A 190 -3.96 -13.35 -14.01
C SER A 190 -3.12 -14.61 -14.26
N GLY A 191 -2.98 -15.51 -13.26
CA GLY A 191 -2.32 -16.81 -13.40
C GLY A 191 -1.14 -17.04 -12.45
N ASP A 192 -0.38 -18.10 -12.73
CA ASP A 192 0.65 -18.63 -11.81
C ASP A 192 2.04 -18.00 -11.99
N ASP A 193 2.32 -17.36 -13.12
CA ASP A 193 3.63 -16.81 -13.45
C ASP A 193 3.50 -15.40 -14.02
N VAL A 194 2.80 -14.54 -13.29
CA VAL A 194 2.60 -13.12 -13.64
C VAL A 194 3.87 -12.35 -13.36
N LEU A 195 4.30 -11.51 -14.28
CA LEU A 195 5.42 -10.59 -14.05
C LEU A 195 4.90 -9.38 -13.29
N ILE A 196 5.60 -9.03 -12.22
CA ILE A 196 5.32 -7.77 -11.54
C ILE A 196 5.79 -6.60 -12.40
N GLU A 197 5.06 -5.53 -12.39
CA GLU A 197 5.44 -4.28 -13.05
C GLU A 197 6.72 -3.66 -12.46
N GLY A 198 7.26 -2.64 -13.08
CA GLY A 198 8.47 -1.95 -12.63
C GLY A 198 9.74 -2.80 -12.68
N LEU A 199 9.66 -4.13 -12.79
CA LEU A 199 10.81 -5.03 -12.78
C LEU A 199 11.06 -5.71 -14.15
N PRO A 200 12.32 -6.06 -14.46
CA PRO A 200 12.65 -6.73 -15.72
C PRO A 200 11.92 -8.07 -15.89
N ASP A 201 11.61 -8.43 -17.14
CA ASP A 201 11.05 -9.74 -17.50
C ASP A 201 12.05 -10.87 -17.17
N GLN A 202 11.97 -11.36 -15.95
CA GLN A 202 12.78 -12.47 -15.42
C GLN A 202 11.94 -13.33 -14.49
N PRO A 203 12.15 -14.67 -14.44
CA PRO A 203 11.39 -15.56 -13.58
C PRO A 203 11.46 -15.22 -12.07
N VAL A 204 12.49 -14.53 -11.64
CA VAL A 204 12.68 -14.09 -10.25
C VAL A 204 11.70 -12.98 -9.86
N ASN A 205 11.11 -12.30 -10.84
CA ASN A 205 10.13 -11.22 -10.70
C ASN A 205 8.69 -11.68 -10.94
N GLN A 206 8.45 -12.98 -11.00
CA GLN A 206 7.11 -13.56 -11.17
C GLN A 206 6.46 -13.85 -9.82
N TYR A 207 5.13 -13.66 -9.76
CA TYR A 207 4.27 -14.01 -8.64
C TYR A 207 3.09 -14.88 -9.09
N GLY A 208 2.30 -15.37 -8.12
CA GLY A 208 1.13 -16.18 -8.35
C GLY A 208 1.35 -17.67 -8.12
N GLY A 209 0.25 -18.39 -7.99
CA GLY A 209 0.19 -19.81 -7.70
C GLY A 209 -1.18 -20.22 -7.17
N ASP A 210 -1.21 -21.23 -6.28
CA ASP A 210 -2.42 -21.78 -5.67
C ASP A 210 -2.31 -21.96 -4.14
N ASP A 211 -1.31 -21.33 -3.51
CA ASP A 211 -1.07 -21.42 -2.07
C ASP A 211 -1.53 -20.14 -1.36
N ASP A 212 -2.83 -20.03 -1.09
CA ASP A 212 -3.42 -18.87 -0.41
C ASP A 212 -2.92 -18.69 1.05
N GLU A 213 -2.22 -19.66 1.62
CA GLU A 213 -1.55 -19.57 2.92
C GLU A 213 -0.03 -19.28 2.79
N ASP A 214 0.46 -18.90 1.60
CA ASP A 214 1.87 -18.55 1.36
C ASP A 214 2.39 -17.56 2.40
N ASP A 215 3.65 -17.74 2.80
CA ASP A 215 4.31 -16.97 3.84
C ASP A 215 5.60 -16.35 3.30
N SER A 216 5.51 -15.08 2.89
CA SER A 216 6.64 -14.25 2.47
C SER A 216 7.38 -13.60 3.65
N GLY A 217 6.88 -13.75 4.88
CA GLY A 217 7.54 -13.31 6.11
C GLY A 217 6.77 -12.30 6.93
N VAL A 218 7.48 -11.34 7.50
CA VAL A 218 6.93 -10.35 8.44
C VAL A 218 7.48 -8.96 8.13
N LEU A 219 6.59 -7.99 7.97
CA LEU A 219 6.88 -6.55 8.06
C LEU A 219 6.11 -5.99 9.26
N LYS A 220 6.82 -5.61 10.32
CA LYS A 220 6.19 -5.07 11.52
C LYS A 220 6.99 -3.89 12.08
N PHE A 221 6.31 -2.77 12.33
CA PHE A 221 6.93 -1.49 12.67
C PHE A 221 8.02 -1.09 11.67
N VAL A 222 7.61 -0.99 10.41
CA VAL A 222 8.46 -0.68 9.27
C VAL A 222 8.03 0.65 8.67
N ARG A 223 9.00 1.51 8.32
CA ARG A 223 8.79 2.66 7.45
C ARG A 223 9.46 2.45 6.11
N ILE A 224 8.77 2.85 5.03
CA ILE A 224 9.26 2.84 3.66
C ILE A 224 9.11 4.27 3.13
N GLU A 225 10.21 4.91 2.79
CA GLU A 225 10.26 6.35 2.55
C GLU A 225 10.94 6.70 1.23
N PHE A 226 10.41 7.70 0.50
CA PHE A 226 10.99 8.30 -0.71
C PHE A 226 11.10 7.33 -1.91
N THR A 227 10.07 6.55 -2.11
CA THR A 227 9.97 5.50 -3.14
C THR A 227 9.21 5.94 -4.38
N GLY A 228 8.91 4.99 -5.27
CA GLY A 228 8.04 5.23 -6.41
C GLY A 228 8.81 5.60 -7.68
N ILE A 229 9.96 4.97 -7.96
CA ILE A 229 10.73 5.34 -9.14
C ILE A 229 10.01 4.97 -10.43
N GLU A 230 9.80 5.94 -11.32
CA GLU A 230 9.34 5.72 -12.68
C GLU A 230 10.47 5.12 -13.53
N ILE A 231 10.29 3.90 -13.99
CA ILE A 231 11.22 3.17 -14.87
C ILE A 231 11.02 3.59 -16.33
N SER A 232 9.77 3.73 -16.72
CA SER A 232 9.33 4.25 -18.01
C SER A 232 7.86 4.69 -17.88
N PRO A 233 7.33 5.57 -18.75
CA PRO A 233 5.96 6.03 -18.64
C PRO A 233 4.95 4.90 -18.45
N GLY A 234 4.18 4.95 -17.35
CA GLY A 234 3.22 3.91 -16.94
C GLY A 234 3.88 2.59 -16.54
N ASN A 235 5.06 2.63 -15.91
CA ASN A 235 5.74 1.45 -15.39
C ASN A 235 6.66 1.88 -14.24
N GLU A 236 6.10 1.93 -13.08
CA GLU A 236 6.66 2.39 -11.82
C GLU A 236 6.87 1.24 -10.84
N ILE A 237 7.37 1.55 -9.67
CA ILE A 237 7.39 0.66 -8.50
C ILE A 237 6.78 1.40 -7.33
N ASN A 238 5.79 0.81 -6.71
CA ASN A 238 5.08 1.34 -5.56
C ASN A 238 5.96 1.45 -4.30
N GLY A 239 5.45 2.08 -3.27
CA GLY A 239 6.10 2.08 -1.97
C GLY A 239 6.28 0.68 -1.42
N LEU A 240 5.18 -0.06 -1.29
CA LEU A 240 5.14 -1.47 -0.95
C LEU A 240 4.26 -2.23 -1.96
N THR A 241 4.87 -3.10 -2.75
CA THR A 241 4.18 -3.94 -3.73
C THR A 241 4.00 -5.36 -3.22
N LEU A 242 2.78 -5.90 -3.25
CA LEU A 242 2.40 -7.21 -2.74
C LEU A 242 1.80 -8.09 -3.85
N GLY A 243 2.67 -8.77 -4.64
CA GLY A 243 2.22 -9.68 -5.71
C GLY A 243 1.83 -11.06 -5.20
N SER A 244 0.55 -11.41 -5.17
CA SER A 244 0.01 -12.73 -4.72
C SER A 244 0.56 -13.18 -3.37
N VAL A 245 0.67 -12.28 -2.42
CA VAL A 245 1.12 -12.58 -1.06
C VAL A 245 0.01 -13.28 -0.29
N GLY A 246 0.32 -14.39 0.37
CA GLY A 246 -0.66 -15.22 1.07
C GLY A 246 -0.87 -14.82 2.53
N SER A 247 -1.93 -15.37 3.12
CA SER A 247 -2.38 -15.09 4.50
C SER A 247 -1.41 -15.54 5.60
N GLY A 248 -0.38 -16.29 5.26
CA GLY A 248 0.71 -16.63 6.19
C GLY A 248 1.66 -15.46 6.45
N THR A 249 1.64 -14.43 5.61
CA THR A 249 2.50 -13.24 5.73
C THR A 249 1.88 -12.22 6.69
N VAL A 250 2.71 -11.54 7.48
CA VAL A 250 2.29 -10.54 8.45
C VAL A 250 2.70 -9.14 7.98
N ILE A 251 1.72 -8.26 7.76
CA ILE A 251 1.91 -6.83 7.47
C ILE A 251 1.19 -6.04 8.57
N GLU A 252 1.94 -5.52 9.53
CA GLU A 252 1.38 -4.86 10.71
C GLU A 252 2.24 -3.64 11.11
N ASN A 253 1.60 -2.50 11.34
CA ASN A 253 2.30 -1.25 11.68
C ASN A 253 3.34 -0.87 10.60
N VAL A 254 2.88 -0.72 9.36
CA VAL A 254 3.71 -0.30 8.23
C VAL A 254 3.29 1.09 7.77
N MET A 255 4.27 1.96 7.58
CA MET A 255 4.07 3.30 7.03
C MET A 255 4.83 3.45 5.73
N VAL A 256 4.12 3.80 4.66
CA VAL A 256 4.70 4.27 3.40
C VAL A 256 4.55 5.77 3.32
N THR A 257 5.62 6.47 2.98
CA THR A 257 5.59 7.93 2.92
C THR A 257 6.50 8.50 1.83
N ASN A 258 6.03 9.55 1.16
CA ASN A 258 6.76 10.22 0.09
C ASN A 258 7.08 9.26 -1.07
N THR A 259 6.08 8.70 -1.70
CA THR A 259 6.19 7.89 -2.93
C THR A 259 5.56 8.62 -4.11
N THR A 260 6.13 8.50 -5.33
CA THR A 260 5.56 9.11 -6.55
C THR A 260 4.47 8.26 -7.18
N ASP A 261 4.45 7.01 -6.88
CA ASP A 261 3.50 6.00 -7.28
C ASP A 261 2.65 5.59 -6.07
N ASP A 262 1.98 4.45 -6.11
CA ASP A 262 1.11 4.01 -5.03
C ASP A 262 1.82 3.86 -3.69
N GLY A 263 1.03 4.01 -2.64
CA GLY A 263 1.47 3.74 -1.28
C GLY A 263 1.68 2.25 -1.06
N ILE A 264 0.61 1.49 -1.08
CA ILE A 264 0.61 0.02 -0.94
C ILE A 264 -0.30 -0.57 -2.00
N GLU A 265 0.24 -1.39 -2.89
CA GLU A 265 -0.53 -2.06 -3.93
C GLU A 265 -0.53 -3.59 -3.78
N MET A 266 -1.72 -4.19 -3.91
CA MET A 266 -1.99 -5.60 -3.75
C MET A 266 -2.44 -6.25 -5.06
N PHE A 267 -1.52 -6.90 -5.77
CA PHE A 267 -1.81 -7.70 -6.99
C PHE A 267 -2.26 -9.11 -6.63
N GLY A 268 -3.51 -9.30 -6.30
CA GLY A 268 -4.04 -10.60 -5.90
C GLY A 268 -3.55 -11.08 -4.52
N GLY A 269 -3.83 -12.34 -4.21
CA GLY A 269 -3.44 -12.93 -2.92
C GLY A 269 -4.46 -12.75 -1.80
N THR A 270 -4.02 -13.00 -0.56
CA THR A 270 -4.90 -13.11 0.61
C THR A 270 -4.28 -12.52 1.88
N VAL A 271 -3.21 -11.74 1.75
CA VAL A 271 -2.56 -11.11 2.89
C VAL A 271 -3.47 -10.06 3.53
N ASP A 272 -3.47 -10.04 4.86
CA ASP A 272 -4.14 -9.00 5.65
C ASP A 272 -3.16 -7.86 5.98
N LEU A 273 -3.66 -6.62 5.94
CA LEU A 273 -2.94 -5.42 6.35
C LEU A 273 -3.58 -4.83 7.61
N MET A 274 -2.78 -4.61 8.64
CA MET A 274 -3.25 -4.06 9.90
C MET A 274 -2.42 -2.86 10.34
N ASN A 275 -3.08 -1.77 10.77
CA ASN A 275 -2.40 -0.56 11.26
C ASN A 275 -1.43 0.00 10.20
N VAL A 276 -1.91 0.35 9.02
CA VAL A 276 -1.09 0.85 7.92
C VAL A 276 -1.34 2.33 7.65
N ILE A 277 -0.28 3.02 7.23
CA ILE A 277 -0.32 4.44 6.94
C ILE A 277 0.26 4.70 5.55
N GLY A 278 -0.52 5.38 4.70
CA GLY A 278 -0.03 6.02 3.49
C GLY A 278 0.01 7.53 3.69
N ASN A 279 1.16 8.17 3.44
CA ASN A 279 1.36 9.60 3.67
C ASN A 279 2.13 10.25 2.54
N ASN A 280 1.59 11.30 1.95
CA ASN A 280 2.20 12.02 0.83
C ASN A 280 2.53 11.06 -0.33
N VAL A 281 1.49 10.44 -0.87
CA VAL A 281 1.52 9.48 -1.98
C VAL A 281 1.17 10.21 -3.27
N GLY A 282 1.80 9.84 -4.36
CA GLY A 282 1.70 10.55 -5.64
C GLY A 282 0.60 10.04 -6.55
N ASP A 283 0.19 8.81 -6.38
CA ASP A 283 -0.94 8.16 -7.02
C ASP A 283 -1.90 7.63 -5.95
N ASP A 284 -2.34 6.40 -6.02
CA ASP A 284 -3.30 5.86 -5.08
C ASP A 284 -2.66 5.48 -3.74
N ILE A 285 -3.35 5.80 -2.64
CA ILE A 285 -2.74 5.55 -1.33
C ILE A 285 -2.80 4.07 -0.99
N PHE A 286 -3.89 3.40 -1.37
CA PHE A 286 -4.06 1.95 -1.29
C PHE A 286 -4.75 1.45 -2.55
N ASP A 287 -4.06 0.62 -3.33
CA ASP A 287 -4.60 -0.04 -4.51
C ASP A 287 -4.75 -1.55 -4.32
N ALA A 288 -5.83 -2.14 -4.84
CA ALA A 288 -6.07 -3.57 -4.80
C ALA A 288 -6.67 -4.08 -6.09
N ASP A 289 -5.92 -4.94 -6.77
CA ASP A 289 -6.30 -5.55 -8.05
C ASP A 289 -6.07 -7.06 -8.07
N GLN A 290 -6.28 -7.66 -9.22
CA GLN A 290 -5.98 -9.05 -9.59
C GLN A 290 -6.54 -10.13 -8.66
N GLY A 291 -7.64 -9.84 -7.98
CA GLY A 291 -8.31 -10.81 -7.13
C GLY A 291 -7.72 -10.87 -5.72
N TRP A 292 -7.25 -9.75 -5.17
CA TRP A 292 -6.90 -9.67 -3.75
C TRP A 292 -8.13 -9.89 -2.87
N ARG A 293 -7.96 -10.71 -1.82
CA ARG A 293 -9.04 -11.15 -0.92
C ARG A 293 -8.62 -11.11 0.54
N GLY A 294 -7.86 -10.10 0.88
CA GLY A 294 -7.44 -9.84 2.26
C GLY A 294 -8.32 -8.81 2.96
N SER A 295 -7.86 -8.40 4.13
CA SER A 295 -8.47 -7.34 4.90
C SER A 295 -7.52 -6.16 5.11
N LEU A 296 -8.11 -4.95 5.15
CA LEU A 296 -7.45 -3.71 5.53
C LEU A 296 -8.10 -3.19 6.82
N VAL A 297 -7.38 -3.24 7.93
CA VAL A 297 -7.91 -2.90 9.24
C VAL A 297 -7.07 -1.81 9.89
N ASN A 298 -7.72 -0.73 10.34
CA ASN A 298 -7.08 0.47 10.88
C ASN A 298 -6.08 1.06 9.88
N ALA A 299 -6.57 1.71 8.84
CA ALA A 299 -5.75 2.37 7.83
C ALA A 299 -5.92 3.89 7.88
N PHE A 300 -4.83 4.61 7.79
CA PHE A 300 -4.81 6.06 7.75
C PHE A 300 -4.09 6.54 6.51
N ALA A 301 -4.81 7.22 5.64
CA ALA A 301 -4.33 7.74 4.36
C ALA A 301 -4.35 9.25 4.36
N ARG A 302 -3.29 9.87 3.86
CA ARG A 302 -3.28 11.31 3.59
C ARG A 302 -2.45 11.64 2.37
N GLN A 303 -3.05 12.41 1.47
CA GLN A 303 -2.31 13.03 0.37
C GLN A 303 -1.36 14.11 0.88
N GLY A 304 -0.34 14.44 0.10
CA GLY A 304 0.62 15.46 0.47
C GLY A 304 0.11 16.88 0.23
N THR A 305 0.48 17.79 1.11
CA THR A 305 0.21 19.22 0.96
C THR A 305 1.34 19.98 0.25
N THR A 306 2.48 19.35 0.01
CA THR A 306 3.62 19.96 -0.69
C THR A 306 3.51 19.73 -2.18
N PRO A 307 3.84 20.72 -3.02
CA PRO A 307 3.94 20.50 -4.45
C PRO A 307 4.92 19.36 -4.70
N GLN A 308 4.43 18.28 -5.23
CA GLN A 308 5.25 17.13 -5.55
C GLN A 308 6.26 17.52 -6.63
N THR A 309 7.50 17.09 -6.48
CA THR A 309 8.59 17.43 -7.41
C THR A 309 8.82 16.35 -8.46
N GLY A 310 8.01 15.26 -8.42
CA GLY A 310 8.03 14.16 -9.37
C GLY A 310 6.79 14.13 -10.28
N PRO A 311 6.70 13.19 -11.22
CA PRO A 311 5.47 12.88 -11.91
C PRO A 311 4.43 12.46 -10.89
N VAL A 312 3.27 13.07 -10.98
CA VAL A 312 2.10 12.77 -10.15
C VAL A 312 1.08 12.24 -11.12
N SER A 313 0.36 11.20 -10.72
CA SER A 313 -0.79 10.72 -11.47
C SER A 313 -1.78 11.84 -11.77
N GLU A 314 -2.51 11.68 -12.84
CA GLU A 314 -3.63 12.58 -13.19
C GLU A 314 -4.90 12.26 -12.37
N ASP A 315 -4.92 11.15 -11.61
CA ASP A 315 -6.08 10.64 -10.85
C ASP A 315 -5.66 10.04 -9.49
N PRO A 316 -5.06 10.81 -8.57
CA PRO A 316 -4.59 10.30 -7.29
C PRO A 316 -5.74 10.10 -6.30
N ASN A 317 -5.96 8.88 -5.82
CA ASN A 317 -7.09 8.54 -4.97
C ASN A 317 -6.68 8.10 -3.55
N GLY A 318 -7.68 7.97 -2.67
CA GLY A 318 -7.50 7.34 -1.36
C GLY A 318 -7.46 5.83 -1.47
N PHE A 319 -8.45 5.28 -2.19
CA PHE A 319 -8.55 3.89 -2.62
C PHE A 319 -8.72 3.83 -4.14
N GLU A 320 -7.98 2.94 -4.80
CA GLU A 320 -8.36 2.34 -6.06
C GLU A 320 -8.57 0.85 -5.85
N MET A 321 -9.77 0.34 -6.11
CA MET A 321 -10.11 -1.06 -5.85
C MET A 321 -10.71 -1.68 -7.10
N ASP A 322 -9.95 -2.55 -7.74
CA ASP A 322 -10.23 -3.12 -9.03
C ASP A 322 -10.45 -4.61 -9.00
N SER A 323 -11.17 -5.11 -9.98
CA SER A 323 -11.25 -6.53 -10.26
C SER A 323 -11.15 -6.78 -11.77
N HIS A 324 -12.05 -7.52 -12.37
CA HIS A 324 -11.99 -7.82 -13.79
C HIS A 324 -13.36 -7.99 -14.45
N LEU A 325 -13.64 -7.25 -15.51
CA LEU A 325 -14.89 -7.29 -16.25
C LEU A 325 -15.13 -8.61 -16.99
N GLY A 326 -14.08 -9.33 -17.33
CA GLY A 326 -14.16 -10.62 -18.06
C GLY A 326 -14.65 -11.80 -17.25
N GLY A 327 -14.96 -11.64 -15.95
CA GLY A 327 -15.39 -12.72 -15.08
C GLY A 327 -14.28 -13.70 -14.72
N ASN A 328 -13.04 -13.26 -14.72
CA ASN A 328 -11.90 -14.01 -14.20
C ASN A 328 -12.06 -14.27 -12.71
N THR A 329 -11.41 -15.28 -12.20
CA THR A 329 -11.44 -15.66 -10.79
C THR A 329 -10.05 -15.98 -10.28
N PRO A 330 -9.76 -15.66 -9.01
CA PRO A 330 -10.66 -15.08 -8.00
C PRO A 330 -11.04 -13.63 -8.33
N VAL A 331 -12.21 -13.18 -7.92
CA VAL A 331 -12.62 -11.77 -7.95
C VAL A 331 -11.96 -11.06 -6.77
N THR A 332 -11.60 -9.79 -6.92
CA THR A 332 -11.15 -8.97 -5.81
C THR A 332 -12.28 -8.81 -4.80
N ASP A 333 -12.03 -9.14 -3.53
CA ASP A 333 -13.03 -9.16 -2.45
C ASP A 333 -12.46 -8.47 -1.19
N VAL A 334 -12.64 -7.17 -1.13
CA VAL A 334 -12.03 -6.31 -0.12
C VAL A 334 -12.82 -6.30 1.18
N THR A 335 -12.15 -6.48 2.31
CA THR A 335 -12.70 -6.18 3.63
C THR A 335 -11.96 -5.01 4.24
N ALA A 336 -12.53 -3.80 4.19
CA ALA A 336 -11.93 -2.60 4.77
C ALA A 336 -12.69 -2.13 6.01
N THR A 337 -12.00 -1.96 7.13
CA THR A 337 -12.61 -1.56 8.41
C THR A 337 -11.74 -0.54 9.13
N ASN A 338 -12.38 0.50 9.68
CA ASN A 338 -11.70 1.58 10.41
C ASN A 338 -10.66 2.29 9.52
N VAL A 339 -11.12 2.99 8.51
CA VAL A 339 -10.25 3.70 7.57
C VAL A 339 -10.56 5.20 7.57
N THR A 340 -9.53 6.02 7.53
CA THR A 340 -9.65 7.46 7.30
C THR A 340 -8.82 7.86 6.11
N LEU A 341 -9.47 8.46 5.11
CA LEU A 341 -8.88 8.96 3.88
C LEU A 341 -8.96 10.48 3.88
N CYS A 342 -7.81 11.15 3.83
CA CYS A 342 -7.69 12.62 3.84
C CYS A 342 -7.01 13.09 2.56
N GLY A 343 -7.78 13.69 1.65
CA GLY A 343 -7.31 14.29 0.41
C GLY A 343 -6.87 15.73 0.59
N ASP A 344 -6.12 16.24 -0.37
CA ASP A 344 -5.75 17.66 -0.50
C ASP A 344 -6.27 18.21 -1.84
N ASN A 345 -7.55 18.49 -1.93
CA ASN A 345 -8.21 19.02 -3.14
C ASN A 345 -7.71 20.41 -3.57
N GLU A 346 -6.85 21.07 -2.77
CA GLU A 346 -6.22 22.33 -3.16
C GLU A 346 -4.89 22.12 -3.91
N ALA A 347 -4.31 20.92 -3.85
CA ALA A 347 -2.95 20.66 -4.33
C ALA A 347 -2.81 20.60 -5.84
N GLY A 348 -3.90 20.49 -6.61
CA GLY A 348 -3.74 20.23 -8.02
C GLY A 348 -4.86 20.65 -8.97
N SER A 349 -4.60 20.34 -10.24
CA SER A 349 -5.55 20.48 -11.34
C SER A 349 -6.29 19.17 -11.61
N PHE A 350 -6.06 18.15 -10.80
CA PHE A 350 -6.55 16.79 -10.95
C PHE A 350 -7.73 16.55 -10.04
N VAL A 351 -8.63 15.68 -10.47
CA VAL A 351 -9.79 15.26 -9.68
C VAL A 351 -9.37 14.03 -8.89
N GLY A 352 -9.30 14.12 -7.57
CA GLY A 352 -9.02 13.00 -6.70
C GLY A 352 -10.28 12.52 -5.99
N TYR A 353 -10.44 11.21 -5.89
CA TYR A 353 -11.57 10.58 -5.21
C TYR A 353 -11.13 9.95 -3.89
N GLY A 354 -12.03 9.94 -2.92
CA GLY A 354 -11.78 9.19 -1.70
C GLY A 354 -11.68 7.69 -1.97
N MET A 355 -12.55 7.18 -2.82
CA MET A 355 -12.63 5.77 -3.19
C MET A 355 -12.99 5.64 -4.67
N VAL A 356 -12.17 4.97 -5.46
CA VAL A 356 -12.51 4.46 -6.80
C VAL A 356 -12.80 2.98 -6.68
N LEU A 357 -13.99 2.55 -7.15
CA LEU A 357 -14.46 1.18 -7.06
C LEU A 357 -14.93 0.74 -8.45
N ARG A 358 -14.26 -0.26 -9.05
CA ARG A 358 -14.52 -0.60 -10.44
C ARG A 358 -14.40 -2.08 -10.77
N GLU A 359 -14.78 -2.46 -12.00
CA GLU A 359 -14.52 -3.75 -12.64
C GLU A 359 -15.07 -4.99 -11.92
N ASN A 360 -16.33 -4.95 -11.47
CA ASN A 360 -17.01 -6.05 -10.75
C ASN A 360 -16.38 -6.41 -9.40
N LEU A 361 -15.76 -5.46 -8.75
CA LEU A 361 -15.28 -5.58 -7.38
C LEU A 361 -16.35 -6.19 -6.46
N THR A 362 -15.93 -6.99 -5.49
CA THR A 362 -16.76 -7.36 -4.33
C THR A 362 -16.11 -6.84 -3.06
N GLY A 363 -16.91 -6.53 -2.03
CA GLY A 363 -16.30 -6.08 -0.78
C GLY A 363 -17.26 -5.59 0.29
N THR A 364 -16.71 -5.43 1.47
CA THR A 364 -17.38 -4.85 2.64
C THR A 364 -16.53 -3.73 3.21
N PHE A 365 -17.07 -2.52 3.16
CA PHE A 365 -16.47 -1.33 3.71
C PHE A 365 -17.21 -0.92 4.98
N SER A 366 -16.51 -0.73 6.08
CA SER A 366 -17.13 -0.42 7.37
C SER A 366 -16.35 0.63 8.13
N ASN A 367 -17.03 1.66 8.60
CA ASN A 367 -16.44 2.77 9.34
C ASN A 367 -15.32 3.46 8.53
N ILE A 368 -15.67 3.87 7.31
CA ILE A 368 -14.79 4.63 6.42
C ILE A 368 -15.09 6.11 6.59
N VAL A 369 -14.06 6.92 6.80
CA VAL A 369 -14.12 8.38 6.81
C VAL A 369 -13.43 8.91 5.57
N VAL A 370 -14.12 9.71 4.77
CA VAL A 370 -13.57 10.37 3.59
C VAL A 370 -13.67 11.88 3.76
N ALA A 371 -12.55 12.57 3.57
CA ALA A 371 -12.46 14.02 3.71
C ALA A 371 -11.47 14.64 2.71
N GLY A 372 -11.77 15.82 2.18
CA GLY A 372 -10.84 16.65 1.42
C GLY A 372 -10.52 16.19 0.00
N PHE A 373 -11.26 15.24 -0.54
CA PHE A 373 -11.24 14.86 -1.95
C PHE A 373 -12.28 15.67 -2.75
N ASP A 374 -12.19 15.68 -4.08
CA ASP A 374 -13.17 16.34 -4.94
C ASP A 374 -14.53 15.66 -4.88
N ALA A 375 -14.55 14.33 -4.74
CA ALA A 375 -15.73 13.55 -4.38
C ALA A 375 -15.35 12.40 -3.45
N ALA A 376 -16.35 11.86 -2.73
CA ALA A 376 -16.11 10.81 -1.76
C ALA A 376 -15.90 9.45 -2.41
N VAL A 377 -16.65 9.14 -3.47
CA VAL A 377 -16.59 7.86 -4.17
C VAL A 377 -16.84 8.05 -5.66
N ASP A 378 -16.21 7.24 -6.47
CA ASP A 378 -16.44 7.08 -7.89
C ASP A 378 -16.57 5.60 -8.21
N VAL A 379 -17.70 5.18 -8.77
CA VAL A 379 -17.94 3.81 -9.22
C VAL A 379 -17.77 3.80 -10.72
N ARG A 380 -16.75 3.11 -11.25
CA ARG A 380 -16.43 3.07 -12.67
C ARG A 380 -16.62 1.68 -13.26
N ASP A 381 -17.15 1.62 -14.48
CA ASP A 381 -17.12 0.43 -15.33
C ASP A 381 -17.13 0.85 -16.80
N ASP A 382 -15.97 0.82 -17.43
CA ASP A 382 -15.77 1.27 -18.80
C ASP A 382 -16.42 0.35 -19.84
N PHE A 383 -16.89 -0.86 -19.44
CA PHE A 383 -17.27 -1.91 -20.38
C PHE A 383 -18.70 -2.43 -20.27
N GLY A 384 -19.52 -1.88 -19.40
CA GLY A 384 -20.85 -2.41 -19.30
C GLY A 384 -21.75 -1.81 -18.24
N THR A 385 -22.68 -2.58 -17.75
CA THR A 385 -23.54 -2.18 -16.68
C THR A 385 -22.83 -2.42 -15.36
N VAL A 386 -22.67 -1.39 -14.57
CA VAL A 386 -22.28 -1.56 -13.19
C VAL A 386 -23.39 -2.32 -12.47
N ASP A 387 -23.09 -3.51 -12.08
CA ASP A 387 -23.91 -4.29 -11.19
C ASP A 387 -22.99 -4.71 -10.04
N MET A 388 -22.86 -3.84 -9.03
CA MET A 388 -22.03 -4.09 -7.84
C MET A 388 -22.87 -4.66 -6.70
N PRO A 389 -23.56 -5.81 -6.90
CA PRO A 389 -24.50 -6.35 -5.92
C PRO A 389 -23.81 -6.81 -4.63
N ASN A 390 -22.49 -6.95 -4.65
CA ASN A 390 -21.70 -7.51 -3.56
C ASN A 390 -20.80 -6.48 -2.86
N VAL A 391 -20.87 -5.20 -3.25
CA VAL A 391 -20.19 -4.14 -2.54
C VAL A 391 -21.14 -3.48 -1.55
N THR A 392 -20.75 -3.47 -0.28
CA THR A 392 -21.51 -2.87 0.80
C THR A 392 -20.69 -1.88 1.60
N ILE A 393 -21.32 -0.77 2.03
CA ILE A 393 -20.69 0.21 2.91
C ILE A 393 -21.62 0.49 4.09
N ALA A 394 -21.07 0.55 5.31
CA ALA A 394 -21.85 0.79 6.51
C ALA A 394 -21.07 1.61 7.55
N SER A 395 -21.80 2.29 8.43
CA SER A 395 -21.25 3.06 9.57
C SER A 395 -20.19 4.10 9.15
N SER A 396 -20.25 4.59 7.91
CA SER A 396 -19.22 5.43 7.29
C SER A 396 -19.63 6.90 7.28
N LEU A 397 -18.64 7.79 7.27
CA LEU A 397 -18.85 9.24 7.35
C LEU A 397 -18.10 9.91 6.20
N PHE A 398 -18.87 10.48 5.26
CA PHE A 398 -18.35 11.30 4.17
C PHE A 398 -18.54 12.78 4.49
N ASP A 399 -17.52 13.59 4.23
CA ASP A 399 -17.55 15.03 4.49
C ASP A 399 -18.57 15.74 3.60
N GLU A 400 -19.49 16.49 4.19
CA GLU A 400 -20.50 17.27 3.45
C GLU A 400 -19.90 18.44 2.64
N ALA A 401 -18.61 18.75 2.82
CA ALA A 401 -17.90 19.77 2.04
C ALA A 401 -17.67 19.36 0.59
N ALA A 402 -17.64 18.05 0.30
CA ALA A 402 -17.54 17.48 -1.03
C ALA A 402 -18.82 16.69 -1.41
N PRO A 403 -19.16 16.56 -2.71
CA PRO A 403 -20.22 15.67 -3.14
C PRO A 403 -19.88 14.20 -2.84
N ILE A 404 -20.88 13.31 -2.80
CA ILE A 404 -20.67 11.87 -2.72
C ILE A 404 -20.01 11.40 -4.02
N ALA A 405 -20.54 11.82 -5.19
CA ALA A 405 -20.01 11.48 -6.50
C ALA A 405 -20.06 12.69 -7.46
N ILE A 406 -19.35 12.60 -8.59
CA ILE A 406 -19.37 13.61 -9.66
C ILE A 406 -19.82 12.95 -10.98
N ASP A 407 -21.13 12.91 -11.23
CA ASP A 407 -21.79 12.24 -12.37
C ASP A 407 -21.22 12.54 -13.77
N SER A 408 -20.45 13.60 -13.92
CA SER A 408 -19.93 14.01 -15.23
C SER A 408 -18.58 13.40 -15.58
N MET A 409 -17.98 12.69 -14.65
CA MET A 409 -16.63 12.13 -14.77
C MET A 409 -16.62 10.60 -14.82
N ASP A 410 -17.74 9.97 -14.49
CA ASP A 410 -17.86 8.53 -14.41
C ASP A 410 -18.37 7.86 -15.70
N ASN A 411 -18.07 6.59 -15.86
CA ASN A 411 -18.56 5.69 -16.89
C ASN A 411 -19.45 4.58 -16.31
N ASP A 412 -20.06 4.85 -15.18
CA ASP A 412 -20.78 3.89 -14.34
C ASP A 412 -22.11 3.38 -14.91
N MET A 413 -22.48 3.83 -16.10
CA MET A 413 -23.73 3.51 -16.80
C MET A 413 -24.99 3.95 -16.07
N GLY A 414 -24.87 4.90 -15.13
CA GLY A 414 -25.96 5.47 -14.35
C GLY A 414 -26.18 4.73 -13.03
N PHE A 415 -25.14 4.24 -12.43
CA PHE A 415 -25.13 3.82 -11.02
C PHE A 415 -25.46 5.04 -10.14
N ASP A 416 -26.13 4.85 -9.03
CA ASP A 416 -26.54 5.95 -8.12
C ASP A 416 -25.79 5.78 -6.78
N GLU A 417 -24.56 6.34 -6.71
CA GLU A 417 -23.69 6.28 -5.54
C GLU A 417 -24.34 6.92 -4.31
N GLU A 418 -25.11 8.00 -4.53
CA GLU A 418 -25.83 8.65 -3.43
C GLU A 418 -26.87 7.71 -2.82
N ALA A 419 -27.65 7.01 -3.68
CA ALA A 419 -28.63 6.03 -3.22
C ALA A 419 -27.96 4.82 -2.58
N TRP A 420 -26.89 4.30 -3.18
CA TRP A 420 -26.11 3.18 -2.63
C TRP A 420 -25.53 3.52 -1.25
N PHE A 421 -24.92 4.69 -1.09
CA PHE A 421 -24.39 5.14 0.19
C PHE A 421 -25.49 5.33 1.24
N ALA A 422 -26.62 5.91 0.83
CA ALA A 422 -27.77 6.14 1.73
C ALA A 422 -28.48 4.85 2.17
N GLU A 423 -28.38 3.76 1.42
CA GLU A 423 -28.92 2.44 1.79
C GLU A 423 -28.07 1.73 2.86
N GLY A 424 -26.80 2.11 3.02
CA GLY A 424 -25.91 1.54 4.02
C GLY A 424 -26.30 1.90 5.46
N ASP A 425 -26.29 0.90 6.36
CA ASP A 425 -26.71 1.09 7.75
C ASP A 425 -25.72 1.98 8.51
N GLY A 426 -26.21 3.11 9.02
CA GLY A 426 -25.42 4.04 9.82
C GLY A 426 -24.51 4.98 9.04
N ASN A 427 -24.58 5.01 7.72
CA ASN A 427 -23.82 5.96 6.89
C ASN A 427 -24.32 7.39 7.09
N THR A 428 -23.41 8.34 7.01
CA THR A 428 -23.70 9.76 7.15
C THR A 428 -22.88 10.57 6.14
N HIS A 429 -23.55 11.40 5.34
CA HIS A 429 -22.93 12.49 4.60
C HIS A 429 -23.15 13.76 5.42
N GLY A 430 -22.11 14.28 6.08
CA GLY A 430 -22.27 15.31 7.08
C GLY A 430 -20.96 15.91 7.61
N GLU A 431 -21.11 16.80 8.60
CA GLU A 431 -19.98 17.47 9.25
C GLU A 431 -19.05 16.46 9.95
N LEU A 432 -17.75 16.58 9.69
CA LEU A 432 -16.72 15.77 10.35
C LEU A 432 -16.43 16.27 11.77
N PRO A 433 -15.97 15.41 12.69
CA PRO A 433 -15.50 15.83 14.02
C PRO A 433 -14.16 16.58 14.02
N PHE A 434 -13.54 16.75 12.83
CA PHE A 434 -12.27 17.46 12.63
C PHE A 434 -12.29 18.20 11.27
N THR A 435 -11.31 19.07 11.03
CA THR A 435 -11.15 19.73 9.72
C THR A 435 -10.07 19.05 8.88
N ILE A 436 -10.09 19.28 7.56
CA ILE A 436 -9.08 18.70 6.68
C ILE A 436 -7.66 19.20 7.00
N GLU A 437 -7.48 20.45 7.40
CA GLU A 437 -6.19 20.99 7.81
C GLU A 437 -5.65 20.30 9.09
N GLN A 438 -6.56 19.81 9.96
CA GLN A 438 -6.18 19.03 11.13
C GLN A 438 -5.72 17.62 10.76
N CYS A 439 -6.29 17.04 9.70
CA CYS A 439 -5.87 15.75 9.15
C CYS A 439 -4.51 15.86 8.45
N LEU A 440 -4.32 16.91 7.66
CA LEU A 440 -3.13 17.14 6.83
C LEU A 440 -2.02 17.96 7.50
N ALA A 441 -2.10 18.19 8.81
CA ALA A 441 -1.08 18.99 9.49
C ALA A 441 0.34 18.41 9.31
N ALA A 442 1.32 19.28 9.07
CA ALA A 442 2.68 18.89 8.65
C ALA A 442 3.41 17.97 9.65
N ASP A 443 3.08 18.07 10.93
CA ASP A 443 3.62 17.26 12.00
C ASP A 443 2.72 16.07 12.40
N GLY A 444 1.78 15.72 11.52
CA GLY A 444 0.84 14.61 11.67
C GLY A 444 -0.57 15.03 12.07
N PRO A 445 -1.53 14.10 12.08
CA PRO A 445 -2.92 14.40 12.41
C PRO A 445 -3.04 14.98 13.82
N SER A 446 -3.94 15.96 13.96
CA SER A 446 -4.15 16.65 15.24
C SER A 446 -4.78 15.74 16.30
N ALA A 447 -4.79 16.21 17.56
CA ALA A 447 -5.44 15.49 18.65
C ALA A 447 -6.96 15.31 18.43
N GLU A 448 -7.60 16.21 17.69
CA GLU A 448 -9.02 16.11 17.32
C GLU A 448 -9.25 14.95 16.34
N VAL A 449 -8.35 14.74 15.37
CA VAL A 449 -8.41 13.60 14.44
C VAL A 449 -8.17 12.30 15.20
N LEU A 450 -7.11 12.22 15.98
CA LEU A 450 -6.73 11.05 16.79
C LEU A 450 -7.79 10.66 17.81
N GLY A 451 -8.48 11.63 18.37
CA GLY A 451 -9.56 11.44 19.35
C GLY A 451 -10.96 11.42 18.74
N SER A 452 -11.09 11.37 17.42
CA SER A 452 -12.39 11.49 16.73
C SER A 452 -13.37 10.35 17.05
N GLY A 453 -12.85 9.15 17.33
CA GLY A 453 -13.68 7.96 17.57
C GLY A 453 -14.36 7.43 16.31
N VAL A 454 -13.87 7.79 15.11
CA VAL A 454 -14.39 7.35 13.81
C VAL A 454 -13.22 6.96 12.88
N GLY A 455 -13.51 6.18 11.86
CA GLY A 455 -12.53 5.77 10.88
C GLY A 455 -11.35 5.03 11.52
N ALA A 456 -10.14 5.35 11.10
CA ALA A 456 -8.89 4.76 11.59
C ALA A 456 -8.69 4.86 13.11
N PHE A 457 -9.39 5.78 13.77
CA PHE A 457 -9.26 6.08 15.20
C PHE A 457 -10.50 5.71 16.02
N ALA A 458 -11.34 4.82 15.50
CA ALA A 458 -12.56 4.36 16.19
C ALA A 458 -12.26 3.70 17.55
N ASP A 459 -11.17 2.95 17.63
CA ASP A 459 -10.72 2.23 18.83
C ASP A 459 -9.64 3.00 19.62
N GLY A 460 -9.34 4.24 19.21
CA GLY A 460 -8.30 5.08 19.77
C GLY A 460 -7.06 5.21 18.88
N ASP A 461 -6.04 5.93 19.35
CA ASP A 461 -4.84 6.28 18.58
C ASP A 461 -3.57 5.50 19.00
N ASP A 462 -3.70 4.49 19.83
CA ASP A 462 -2.56 3.78 20.41
C ASP A 462 -1.68 3.12 19.34
N TRP A 463 -2.27 2.75 18.20
CA TRP A 463 -1.57 2.06 17.14
C TRP A 463 -0.61 2.96 16.33
N ILE A 464 -0.77 4.29 16.35
CA ILE A 464 0.14 5.24 15.67
C ILE A 464 1.16 5.90 16.61
N GLN A 465 1.36 5.38 17.82
CA GLN A 465 2.31 5.89 18.77
C GLN A 465 3.72 5.33 18.57
N GLY A 466 4.74 6.15 18.77
CA GLY A 466 6.14 5.72 18.74
C GLY A 466 6.92 6.25 17.54
N ALA A 467 8.20 5.88 17.47
CA ALA A 467 9.13 6.33 16.42
C ALA A 467 8.92 5.66 15.05
N TRP A 468 8.05 4.64 14.98
CA TRP A 468 7.73 4.00 13.71
C TRP A 468 6.88 4.89 12.78
N VAL A 469 6.26 5.93 13.31
CA VAL A 469 5.54 6.94 12.53
C VAL A 469 6.41 8.19 12.37
N SER A 470 6.51 8.70 11.14
CA SER A 470 7.22 9.93 10.81
C SER A 470 6.48 10.69 9.73
N TRP A 471 6.13 11.92 10.04
CA TRP A 471 5.40 12.81 9.12
C TRP A 471 6.32 13.75 8.33
N ALA A 472 7.63 13.62 8.53
CA ALA A 472 8.61 14.45 7.83
C ALA A 472 8.59 14.21 6.32
N THR A 473 8.63 15.29 5.56
CA THR A 473 8.68 15.31 4.10
C THR A 473 10.09 15.56 3.56
N GLU A 474 11.10 15.58 4.44
CA GLU A 474 12.51 15.90 4.10
C GLU A 474 13.48 14.77 4.46
#